data_f8dfdf1ffa96bde69ea75c29a2bdb78e
#
_entry.id   f8dfdf1ffa96bde69ea75c29a2bdb78e
#
_cell.length_a   1.000
_cell.length_b   1.000
_cell.length_c   1.000
_cell.angle_alpha   90.00
_cell.angle_beta   90.00
_cell.angle_gamma   90.00
#
_symmetry.space_group_name_H-M   'P 1'
#
loop_
_entity.id
_entity.type
_entity.pdbx_description
1 polymer ?
#
loop_
_entity_poly.entity_id
_entity_poly.type
_entity_poly.pdbx_seq_one_letter_code
_entity_poly.pdbx_strand_id
1 'polypeptide(L)'
;HAQVGEELINRLVLTHLDMPRDKYRLLVFMIRKLYAFVAGECCADNPDSPQHQEVLMPGFLYGAIIKERLDEYLINVRSVIARDVRMHAKECDFFDARYVQRVLAKVNGDIGTRLSSFLATGNLSSPSGLDLQQVGGFTIVAEKLNFYRYVSHFRSVHRGAFFAELKTTTVRKLLPEAWGFLCPVHTPDGSPCGLLNHFSHTCQLTTRDLDVAHIPALLTSLGMT
;
A
#
# COMPACT_ATOMS: atom_id res chain seq x y z
N HIS A 1 -29.45 11.19 -12.57
CA HIS A 1 -29.22 10.08 -11.63
C HIS A 1 -28.39 8.95 -12.25
N ALA A 2 -28.63 8.54 -13.48
CA ALA A 2 -27.88 7.45 -14.14
C ALA A 2 -26.38 7.80 -14.28
N GLN A 3 -26.05 8.98 -14.74
CA GLN A 3 -24.64 9.44 -14.88
C GLN A 3 -23.90 9.49 -13.54
N VAL A 4 -24.57 9.96 -12.48
CA VAL A 4 -23.98 9.98 -11.13
C VAL A 4 -23.78 8.54 -10.62
N GLY A 5 -24.73 7.65 -10.87
CA GLY A 5 -24.60 6.24 -10.49
C GLY A 5 -23.44 5.55 -11.22
N GLU A 6 -23.28 5.82 -12.50
CA GLU A 6 -22.16 5.28 -13.29
C GLU A 6 -20.80 5.80 -12.77
N GLU A 7 -20.71 7.10 -12.47
CA GLU A 7 -19.50 7.67 -11.88
C GLU A 7 -19.16 7.05 -10.52
N LEU A 8 -20.16 6.86 -9.65
CA LEU A 8 -19.97 6.21 -8.36
C LEU A 8 -19.52 4.75 -8.50
N ILE A 9 -20.13 3.99 -9.41
CA ILE A 9 -19.70 2.60 -9.68
C ILE A 9 -18.26 2.57 -10.18
N ASN A 10 -17.89 3.47 -11.06
CA ASN A 10 -16.53 3.49 -11.61
C ASN A 10 -15.49 3.87 -10.56
N ARG A 11 -15.80 4.79 -9.66
CA ARG A 11 -14.86 5.33 -8.67
C ARG A 11 -14.81 4.56 -7.36
N LEU A 12 -15.88 3.89 -6.95
CA LEU A 12 -16.01 3.33 -5.60
C LEU A 12 -16.25 1.83 -5.55
N VAL A 13 -16.70 1.22 -6.66
CA VAL A 13 -17.01 -0.23 -6.69
C VAL A 13 -15.96 -0.95 -7.49
N LEU A 14 -15.23 -1.91 -6.86
CA LEU A 14 -14.22 -2.75 -7.50
C LEU A 14 -13.28 -1.91 -8.39
N THR A 15 -12.63 -0.94 -7.77
CA THR A 15 -11.84 0.11 -8.46
C THR A 15 -10.66 -0.41 -9.27
N HIS A 16 -10.24 -1.65 -9.03
CA HIS A 16 -9.18 -2.34 -9.78
C HIS A 16 -9.66 -2.89 -11.15
N LEU A 17 -10.96 -2.82 -11.44
CA LEU A 17 -11.53 -3.24 -12.71
C LEU A 17 -12.11 -2.02 -13.44
N ASP A 18 -11.71 -1.82 -14.70
CA ASP A 18 -12.15 -0.68 -15.48
C ASP A 18 -13.54 -0.89 -16.09
N MET A 19 -13.82 -2.12 -16.57
CA MET A 19 -15.05 -2.40 -17.30
C MET A 19 -16.23 -2.76 -16.39
N PRO A 20 -17.39 -2.11 -16.51
CA PRO A 20 -18.57 -2.42 -15.69
C PRO A 20 -19.02 -3.88 -15.79
N ARG A 21 -18.82 -4.51 -16.95
CA ARG A 21 -19.14 -5.94 -17.17
C ARG A 21 -18.30 -6.85 -16.28
N ASP A 22 -17.02 -6.52 -16.09
CA ASP A 22 -16.11 -7.35 -15.28
C ASP A 22 -16.38 -7.13 -13.80
N LYS A 23 -16.72 -5.90 -13.39
CA LYS A 23 -17.24 -5.61 -12.04
C LYS A 23 -18.47 -6.47 -11.73
N TYR A 24 -19.44 -6.51 -12.64
CA TYR A 24 -20.64 -7.35 -12.49
C TYR A 24 -20.29 -8.83 -12.37
N ARG A 25 -19.41 -9.35 -13.24
CA ARG A 25 -18.98 -10.75 -13.21
C ARG A 25 -18.31 -11.11 -11.90
N LEU A 26 -17.45 -10.23 -11.38
CA LEU A 26 -16.79 -10.46 -10.10
C LEU A 26 -17.79 -10.47 -8.94
N LEU A 27 -18.76 -9.55 -8.92
CA LEU A 27 -19.83 -9.58 -7.92
C LEU A 27 -20.64 -10.88 -7.96
N VAL A 28 -21.01 -11.34 -9.14
CA VAL A 28 -21.71 -12.62 -9.31
C VAL A 28 -20.85 -13.79 -8.82
N PHE A 29 -19.56 -13.77 -9.12
CA PHE A 29 -18.62 -14.78 -8.62
C PHE A 29 -18.53 -14.77 -7.08
N MET A 30 -18.44 -13.59 -6.47
CA MET A 30 -18.43 -13.47 -5.00
C MET A 30 -19.71 -14.04 -4.36
N ILE A 31 -20.87 -13.77 -4.94
CA ILE A 31 -22.14 -14.31 -4.47
C ILE A 31 -22.17 -15.83 -4.62
N ARG A 32 -21.73 -16.38 -5.75
CA ARG A 32 -21.65 -17.83 -5.96
C ARG A 32 -20.72 -18.49 -4.95
N LYS A 33 -19.56 -17.89 -4.67
CA LYS A 33 -18.62 -18.39 -3.67
C LYS A 33 -19.24 -18.39 -2.27
N LEU A 34 -20.02 -17.35 -1.93
CA LEU A 34 -20.74 -17.29 -0.66
C LEU A 34 -21.77 -18.42 -0.55
N TYR A 35 -22.53 -18.71 -1.61
CA TYR A 35 -23.47 -19.83 -1.60
C TYR A 35 -22.78 -21.17 -1.49
N ALA A 36 -21.66 -21.39 -2.20
CA ALA A 36 -20.86 -22.61 -2.07
C ALA A 36 -20.32 -22.80 -0.64
N PHE A 37 -19.90 -21.70 0.00
CA PHE A 37 -19.49 -21.72 1.41
C PHE A 37 -20.63 -22.12 2.35
N VAL A 38 -21.82 -21.52 2.18
CA VAL A 38 -23.01 -21.86 2.97
C VAL A 38 -23.44 -23.31 2.76
N ALA A 39 -23.31 -23.82 1.53
CA ALA A 39 -23.59 -25.22 1.20
C ALA A 39 -22.52 -26.21 1.74
N GLY A 40 -21.41 -25.74 2.26
CA GLY A 40 -20.30 -26.58 2.73
C GLY A 40 -19.42 -27.16 1.63
N GLU A 41 -19.54 -26.63 0.41
CA GLU A 41 -18.74 -27.07 -0.76
C GLU A 41 -17.31 -26.52 -0.75
N CYS A 42 -17.06 -25.44 -0.01
CA CYS A 42 -15.74 -24.86 0.19
C CYS A 42 -15.54 -24.40 1.63
N CYS A 43 -14.26 -24.34 2.06
CA CYS A 43 -13.88 -23.80 3.35
C CYS A 43 -13.76 -22.27 3.31
N ALA A 44 -13.84 -21.65 4.50
CA ALA A 44 -13.53 -20.24 4.65
C ALA A 44 -12.07 -19.96 4.29
N ASP A 45 -11.84 -18.87 3.56
CA ASP A 45 -10.48 -18.40 3.30
C ASP A 45 -9.85 -17.89 4.60
N ASN A 46 -8.56 -18.18 4.80
CA ASN A 46 -7.82 -17.66 5.92
C ASN A 46 -7.19 -16.30 5.55
N PRO A 47 -7.63 -15.17 6.14
CA PRO A 47 -7.06 -13.85 5.82
C PRO A 47 -5.61 -13.71 6.27
N ASP A 48 -5.14 -14.56 7.19
CA ASP A 48 -3.76 -14.53 7.69
C ASP A 48 -2.79 -15.33 6.81
N SER A 49 -3.30 -16.05 5.80
CA SER A 49 -2.46 -16.79 4.86
C SER A 49 -1.58 -15.83 4.06
N PRO A 50 -0.27 -16.08 3.90
CA PRO A 50 0.62 -15.29 3.06
C PRO A 50 0.15 -15.16 1.61
N GLN A 51 -0.64 -16.10 1.11
CA GLN A 51 -1.22 -16.05 -0.25
C GLN A 51 -2.21 -14.90 -0.44
N HIS A 52 -2.81 -14.40 0.65
CA HIS A 52 -3.78 -13.31 0.64
C HIS A 52 -3.18 -11.97 1.07
N GLN A 53 -1.86 -11.87 1.17
CA GLN A 53 -1.17 -10.69 1.66
C GLN A 53 -0.17 -10.17 0.64
N GLU A 54 -0.04 -8.85 0.61
CA GLU A 54 0.95 -8.14 -0.16
C GLU A 54 2.01 -7.54 0.76
N VAL A 55 3.23 -7.41 0.26
CA VAL A 55 4.32 -6.76 0.98
C VAL A 55 4.35 -5.29 0.59
N LEU A 56 4.13 -4.40 1.54
CA LEU A 56 4.35 -2.97 1.34
C LEU A 56 5.86 -2.70 1.34
N MET A 57 6.40 -2.54 0.13
CA MET A 57 7.81 -2.22 -0.04
C MET A 57 8.11 -0.79 0.40
N PRO A 58 9.30 -0.52 0.96
CA PRO A 58 9.70 0.83 1.41
C PRO A 58 9.57 1.89 0.32
N GLY A 59 9.90 1.54 -0.92
CA GLY A 59 9.81 2.44 -2.06
C GLY A 59 8.38 2.90 -2.37
N PHE A 60 7.41 2.01 -2.27
CA PHE A 60 5.99 2.35 -2.47
C PHE A 60 5.48 3.26 -1.36
N LEU A 61 5.79 2.95 -0.10
CA LEU A 61 5.41 3.79 1.03
C LEU A 61 6.01 5.20 0.90
N TYR A 62 7.31 5.27 0.63
CA TYR A 62 8.00 6.55 0.48
C TYR A 62 7.46 7.35 -0.71
N GLY A 63 7.21 6.69 -1.83
CA GLY A 63 6.60 7.29 -3.02
C GLY A 63 5.19 7.84 -2.76
N ALA A 64 4.36 7.11 -2.00
CA ALA A 64 3.03 7.57 -1.61
C ALA A 64 3.08 8.83 -0.74
N ILE A 65 4.02 8.89 0.21
CA ILE A 65 4.23 10.07 1.06
C ILE A 65 4.70 11.27 0.23
N ILE A 66 5.65 11.07 -0.68
CA ILE A 66 6.12 12.14 -1.58
C ILE A 66 4.96 12.65 -2.42
N LYS A 67 4.20 11.75 -3.03
CA LYS A 67 3.05 12.10 -3.86
C LYS A 67 2.05 12.96 -3.09
N GLU A 68 1.66 12.55 -1.89
CA GLU A 68 0.72 13.31 -1.06
C GLU A 68 1.25 14.74 -0.77
N ARG A 69 2.53 14.87 -0.44
CA ARG A 69 3.14 16.18 -0.17
C ARG A 69 3.24 17.07 -1.41
N LEU A 70 3.52 16.48 -2.56
CA LEU A 70 3.52 17.21 -3.83
C LEU A 70 2.11 17.64 -4.22
N ASP A 71 1.12 16.77 -4.07
CA ASP A 71 -0.28 17.11 -4.34
C ASP A 71 -0.76 18.24 -3.41
N GLU A 72 -0.46 18.18 -2.11
CA GLU A 72 -0.75 19.26 -1.15
C GLU A 72 -0.10 20.59 -1.59
N TYR A 73 1.17 20.53 -1.96
CA TYR A 73 1.90 21.71 -2.43
C TYR A 73 1.25 22.31 -3.69
N LEU A 74 0.93 21.50 -4.68
CA LEU A 74 0.31 21.95 -5.93
C LEU A 74 -1.11 22.51 -5.70
N ILE A 75 -1.89 21.93 -4.79
CA ILE A 75 -3.20 22.44 -4.39
C ILE A 75 -3.04 23.83 -3.76
N ASN A 76 -2.03 24.03 -2.92
CA ASN A 76 -1.75 25.32 -2.29
C ASN A 76 -1.29 26.36 -3.32
N VAL A 77 -0.42 25.99 -4.28
CA VAL A 77 -0.03 26.85 -5.40
C VAL A 77 -1.27 27.27 -6.20
N ARG A 78 -2.11 26.30 -6.58
CA ARG A 78 -3.37 26.55 -7.29
C ARG A 78 -4.26 27.53 -6.53
N SER A 79 -4.37 27.38 -5.22
CA SER A 79 -5.19 28.23 -4.37
C SER A 79 -4.68 29.67 -4.31
N VAL A 80 -3.35 29.86 -4.27
CA VAL A 80 -2.71 31.19 -4.33
C VAL A 80 -3.00 31.85 -5.67
N ILE A 81 -2.78 31.11 -6.77
CA ILE A 81 -3.04 31.62 -8.14
C ILE A 81 -4.51 31.98 -8.30
N ALA A 82 -5.44 31.11 -7.90
CA ALA A 82 -6.86 31.37 -8.00
C ALA A 82 -7.30 32.61 -7.23
N ARG A 83 -6.68 32.87 -6.07
CA ARG A 83 -6.91 34.09 -5.30
C ARG A 83 -6.35 35.30 -6.01
N ASP A 84 -5.10 35.26 -6.50
CA ASP A 84 -4.46 36.38 -7.20
C ASP A 84 -5.22 36.72 -8.49
N VAL A 85 -5.71 35.73 -9.24
CA VAL A 85 -6.56 35.96 -10.44
C VAL A 85 -7.88 36.65 -10.09
N ARG A 86 -8.51 36.31 -8.96
CA ARG A 86 -9.76 36.97 -8.54
C ARG A 86 -9.55 38.41 -8.10
N MET A 87 -8.44 38.70 -7.43
CA MET A 87 -8.21 40.00 -6.81
C MET A 87 -7.42 40.95 -7.72
N HIS A 88 -6.51 40.44 -8.54
CA HIS A 88 -5.52 41.19 -9.29
C HIS A 88 -5.27 40.61 -10.69
N ALA A 89 -6.33 40.29 -11.45
CA ALA A 89 -6.24 39.60 -12.74
C ALA A 89 -5.24 40.22 -13.74
N LYS A 90 -5.08 41.55 -13.71
CA LYS A 90 -4.16 42.26 -14.62
C LYS A 90 -2.67 42.09 -14.29
N GLU A 91 -2.37 41.65 -13.07
CA GLU A 91 -0.99 41.45 -12.58
C GLU A 91 -0.54 40.00 -12.68
N CYS A 92 -1.44 39.11 -13.09
CA CYS A 92 -1.18 37.67 -13.20
C CYS A 92 -0.63 37.33 -14.59
N ASP A 93 0.68 37.46 -14.75
CA ASP A 93 1.37 37.01 -15.95
C ASP A 93 2.18 35.74 -15.65
N PHE A 94 1.72 34.60 -16.16
CA PHE A 94 2.38 33.30 -15.97
C PHE A 94 3.69 33.17 -16.75
N PHE A 95 3.97 34.05 -17.69
CA PHE A 95 5.25 34.09 -18.41
C PHE A 95 6.28 35.00 -17.70
N ASP A 96 5.84 35.83 -16.73
CA ASP A 96 6.77 36.59 -15.88
C ASP A 96 7.33 35.72 -14.77
N ALA A 97 8.62 35.43 -14.85
CA ALA A 97 9.34 34.66 -13.82
C ALA A 97 9.23 35.27 -12.41
N ARG A 98 9.10 36.60 -12.30
CA ARG A 98 8.97 37.30 -11.01
C ARG A 98 7.59 37.00 -10.38
N TYR A 99 6.54 36.94 -11.20
CA TYR A 99 5.21 36.56 -10.72
C TYR A 99 5.24 35.10 -10.20
N VAL A 100 5.78 34.19 -11.00
CA VAL A 100 5.89 32.77 -10.61
C VAL A 100 6.68 32.60 -9.31
N GLN A 101 7.83 33.27 -9.18
CA GLN A 101 8.62 33.23 -7.95
C GLN A 101 7.84 33.76 -6.74
N ARG A 102 7.07 34.85 -6.90
CA ARG A 102 6.21 35.37 -5.82
C ARG A 102 5.14 34.38 -5.39
N VAL A 103 4.51 33.68 -6.32
CA VAL A 103 3.53 32.64 -6.03
C VAL A 103 4.17 31.50 -5.25
N LEU A 104 5.31 30.99 -5.73
CA LEU A 104 6.02 29.90 -5.08
C LEU A 104 6.52 30.29 -3.67
N ALA A 105 6.97 31.53 -3.49
CA ALA A 105 7.41 32.04 -2.18
C ALA A 105 6.26 32.16 -1.15
N LYS A 106 5.01 32.32 -1.61
CA LYS A 106 3.83 32.35 -0.72
C LYS A 106 3.41 30.96 -0.23
N VAL A 107 3.88 29.90 -0.88
CA VAL A 107 3.52 28.52 -0.53
C VAL A 107 4.65 27.91 0.30
N ASN A 108 4.32 27.48 1.51
CA ASN A 108 5.27 26.75 2.32
C ASN A 108 5.51 25.37 1.70
N GLY A 109 6.69 25.18 1.10
CA GLY A 109 7.09 24.00 0.36
C GLY A 109 8.09 23.12 1.10
N ASP A 110 8.08 23.11 2.44
CA ASP A 110 9.04 22.36 3.24
C ASP A 110 8.77 20.84 3.24
N ILE A 111 8.76 20.27 2.04
CA ILE A 111 8.60 18.83 1.82
C ILE A 111 9.80 18.07 2.38
N GLY A 112 11.01 18.63 2.21
CA GLY A 112 12.25 17.99 2.63
C GLY A 112 12.32 17.73 4.14
N THR A 113 11.99 18.71 4.96
CA THR A 113 11.97 18.55 6.43
C THR A 113 10.94 17.52 6.87
N ARG A 114 9.76 17.49 6.24
CA ARG A 114 8.72 16.50 6.56
C ARG A 114 9.16 15.07 6.21
N LEU A 115 9.79 14.89 5.05
CA LEU A 115 10.35 13.59 4.64
C LEU A 115 11.50 13.17 5.54
N SER A 116 12.40 14.09 5.89
CA SER A 116 13.50 13.82 6.84
C SER A 116 12.98 13.44 8.22
N SER A 117 11.92 14.10 8.70
CA SER A 117 11.28 13.76 9.97
C SER A 117 10.65 12.36 9.92
N PHE A 118 9.96 12.01 8.82
CA PHE A 118 9.42 10.66 8.65
C PHE A 118 10.53 9.59 8.68
N LEU A 119 11.61 9.80 7.94
CA LEU A 119 12.73 8.85 7.92
C LEU A 119 13.43 8.72 9.29
N ALA A 120 13.51 9.82 10.04
CA ALA A 120 14.17 9.83 11.35
C ALA A 120 13.31 9.21 12.45
N THR A 121 11.99 9.42 12.41
CA THR A 121 11.08 9.03 13.51
C THR A 121 10.20 7.82 13.18
N GLY A 122 9.99 7.52 11.91
CA GLY A 122 9.04 6.51 11.46
C GLY A 122 7.58 6.86 11.69
N ASN A 123 7.28 8.13 12.01
CA ASN A 123 5.92 8.59 12.24
C ASN A 123 5.32 9.16 10.95
N LEU A 124 4.17 8.61 10.55
CA LEU A 124 3.42 9.06 9.40
C LEU A 124 2.55 10.27 9.79
N SER A 125 2.94 11.45 9.33
CA SER A 125 2.11 12.66 9.45
C SER A 125 1.40 12.88 8.11
N SER A 126 0.27 12.22 7.91
CA SER A 126 -0.52 12.27 6.68
C SER A 126 -1.97 12.65 7.01
N PRO A 127 -2.56 13.69 6.35
CA PRO A 127 -3.97 14.03 6.52
C PRO A 127 -4.92 12.94 6.05
N SER A 128 -4.55 12.19 5.01
CA SER A 128 -5.36 11.09 4.47
C SER A 128 -5.14 9.78 5.20
N GLY A 129 -4.04 9.66 5.99
CA GLY A 129 -3.60 8.40 6.58
C GLY A 129 -3.08 7.39 5.55
N LEU A 130 -3.08 7.72 4.26
CA LEU A 130 -2.70 6.86 3.12
C LEU A 130 -3.40 5.49 3.13
N ASP A 131 -4.62 5.43 3.69
CA ASP A 131 -5.39 4.20 3.94
C ASP A 131 -4.64 3.15 4.80
N LEU A 132 -3.62 3.58 5.53
CA LEU A 132 -2.86 2.74 6.44
C LEU A 132 -3.43 2.83 7.86
N GLN A 133 -3.60 1.68 8.50
CA GLN A 133 -4.07 1.62 9.90
C GLN A 133 -2.96 1.96 10.92
N GLN A 134 -1.74 2.09 10.45
CA GLN A 134 -0.57 2.38 11.26
C GLN A 134 -0.11 3.82 11.05
N VAL A 135 0.17 4.53 12.14
CA VAL A 135 0.66 5.92 12.12
C VAL A 135 2.11 6.07 12.55
N GLY A 136 2.73 5.03 13.08
CA GLY A 136 4.12 5.04 13.53
C GLY A 136 4.79 3.68 13.42
N GLY A 137 6.08 3.63 13.72
CA GLY A 137 6.86 2.39 13.68
C GLY A 137 7.25 1.94 12.26
N PHE A 138 7.28 2.85 11.30
CA PHE A 138 7.69 2.55 9.92
C PHE A 138 9.21 2.45 9.75
N THR A 139 9.99 2.98 10.68
CA THR A 139 11.45 2.91 10.64
C THR A 139 11.99 2.20 11.88
N ILE A 140 13.05 1.46 11.70
CA ILE A 140 13.79 0.79 12.77
C ILE A 140 15.28 1.14 12.67
N VAL A 141 15.98 1.04 13.78
CA VAL A 141 17.44 1.21 13.79
C VAL A 141 18.09 -0.01 13.14
N ALA A 142 18.92 0.21 12.12
CA ALA A 142 19.70 -0.85 11.51
C ALA A 142 20.88 -1.21 12.43
N GLU A 143 20.74 -2.27 13.18
CA GLU A 143 21.77 -2.76 14.10
C GLU A 143 22.95 -3.36 13.33
N LYS A 144 24.16 -2.93 13.67
CA LYS A 144 25.42 -3.41 13.07
C LYS A 144 26.23 -4.23 14.07
N LEU A 145 25.59 -5.14 14.80
CA LEU A 145 26.26 -6.02 15.74
C LEU A 145 27.19 -7.01 15.03
N ASN A 146 26.72 -7.58 13.94
CA ASN A 146 27.48 -8.42 13.03
C ASN A 146 26.87 -8.36 11.61
N PHE A 147 27.56 -8.98 10.65
CA PHE A 147 27.13 -9.02 9.24
C PHE A 147 25.73 -9.64 9.08
N TYR A 148 25.48 -10.78 9.72
CA TYR A 148 24.21 -11.49 9.58
C TYR A 148 23.04 -10.70 10.19
N ARG A 149 23.24 -10.07 11.33
CA ARG A 149 22.21 -9.20 11.94
C ARG A 149 21.87 -8.03 11.03
N TYR A 150 22.87 -7.39 10.45
CA TYR A 150 22.66 -6.27 9.54
C TYR A 150 21.88 -6.70 8.29
N VAL A 151 22.27 -7.81 7.64
CA VAL A 151 21.56 -8.34 6.47
C VAL A 151 20.14 -8.78 6.81
N SER A 152 19.91 -9.34 8.01
CA SER A 152 18.59 -9.81 8.43
C SER A 152 17.55 -8.70 8.48
N HIS A 153 17.94 -7.46 8.77
CA HIS A 153 17.02 -6.31 8.74
C HIS A 153 16.41 -6.09 7.35
N PHE A 154 17.19 -6.27 6.27
CA PHE A 154 16.71 -6.09 4.90
C PHE A 154 15.90 -7.28 4.37
N ARG A 155 15.85 -8.37 5.11
CA ARG A 155 15.06 -9.56 4.79
C ARG A 155 13.91 -9.77 5.77
N SER A 156 13.66 -8.82 6.65
CA SER A 156 12.56 -8.87 7.60
C SER A 156 11.27 -8.33 6.98
N VAL A 157 10.15 -8.91 7.41
CA VAL A 157 8.80 -8.45 7.09
C VAL A 157 7.99 -8.38 8.38
N HIS A 158 7.30 -7.26 8.59
CA HIS A 158 6.51 -7.03 9.79
C HIS A 158 5.03 -6.93 9.44
N ARG A 159 4.16 -7.54 10.24
CA ARG A 159 2.72 -7.46 10.05
C ARG A 159 2.15 -6.05 10.25
N GLY A 160 2.88 -5.18 10.93
CA GLY A 160 2.47 -3.84 11.30
C GLY A 160 2.15 -3.70 12.78
N ALA A 161 2.30 -2.49 13.32
CA ALA A 161 2.11 -2.19 14.74
C ALA A 161 0.67 -2.45 15.19
N PHE A 162 -0.31 -2.28 14.32
CA PHE A 162 -1.72 -2.57 14.60
C PHE A 162 -1.94 -4.00 15.13
N PHE A 163 -1.25 -4.99 14.54
CA PHE A 163 -1.39 -6.39 14.93
C PHE A 163 -0.80 -6.70 16.32
N ALA A 164 0.14 -5.87 16.80
CA ALA A 164 0.71 -6.03 18.13
C ALA A 164 -0.31 -5.72 19.26
N GLU A 165 -1.28 -4.86 18.97
CA GLU A 165 -2.33 -4.46 19.90
C GLU A 165 -3.50 -5.45 19.96
N LEU A 166 -3.60 -6.35 18.98
CA LEU A 166 -4.64 -7.37 18.96
C LEU A 166 -4.42 -8.43 20.05
N LYS A 167 -5.48 -8.75 20.77
CA LYS A 167 -5.47 -9.81 21.79
C LYS A 167 -5.47 -11.23 21.21
N THR A 168 -5.82 -11.37 19.92
CA THR A 168 -5.83 -12.66 19.23
C THR A 168 -4.41 -13.14 18.91
N THR A 169 -4.19 -14.45 19.05
CA THR A 169 -2.93 -15.11 18.71
C THR A 169 -2.89 -15.65 17.28
N THR A 170 -4.01 -15.61 16.55
CA THR A 170 -4.12 -16.21 15.20
C THR A 170 -3.15 -15.56 14.21
N VAL A 171 -2.95 -14.25 14.32
CA VAL A 171 -2.03 -13.48 13.48
C VAL A 171 -0.54 -13.78 13.68
N ARG A 172 -0.22 -14.49 14.78
CA ARG A 172 1.16 -14.86 15.18
C ARG A 172 1.54 -16.30 14.84
N LYS A 173 0.57 -17.08 14.38
CA LYS A 173 0.79 -18.50 14.08
C LYS A 173 1.63 -18.66 12.82
N LEU A 174 2.54 -19.63 12.85
CA LEU A 174 3.20 -20.12 11.66
C LEU A 174 2.21 -21.03 10.91
N LEU A 175 1.84 -20.60 9.70
CA LEU A 175 0.92 -21.35 8.86
C LEU A 175 1.68 -22.24 7.87
N PRO A 176 1.10 -23.39 7.47
CA PRO A 176 1.72 -24.25 6.44
C PRO A 176 2.02 -23.52 5.14
N GLU A 177 1.17 -22.56 4.76
CA GLU A 177 1.29 -21.76 3.54
C GLU A 177 2.51 -20.83 3.55
N ALA A 178 3.10 -20.58 4.72
CA ALA A 178 4.34 -19.80 4.84
C ALA A 178 5.59 -20.60 4.48
N TRP A 179 5.47 -21.94 4.34
CA TRP A 179 6.61 -22.80 4.02
C TRP A 179 7.26 -22.43 2.69
N GLY A 180 8.58 -22.25 2.72
CA GLY A 180 9.36 -21.81 1.54
C GLY A 180 9.41 -20.29 1.33
N PHE A 181 8.54 -19.50 1.99
CA PHE A 181 8.50 -18.04 1.89
C PHE A 181 9.05 -17.36 3.14
N LEU A 182 8.64 -17.81 4.32
CA LEU A 182 9.10 -17.29 5.60
C LEU A 182 9.95 -18.32 6.34
N CYS A 183 10.97 -17.85 7.05
CA CYS A 183 11.77 -18.72 7.91
C CYS A 183 10.93 -19.20 9.10
N PRO A 184 10.82 -20.52 9.35
CA PRO A 184 9.97 -21.05 10.41
C PRO A 184 10.48 -20.80 11.83
N VAL A 185 11.74 -20.38 11.97
CA VAL A 185 12.39 -20.20 13.27
C VAL A 185 12.86 -18.78 13.55
N HIS A 186 13.05 -17.95 12.52
CA HIS A 186 13.61 -16.62 12.69
C HIS A 186 12.50 -15.60 13.02
N THR A 187 12.26 -15.44 14.30
CA THR A 187 11.35 -14.41 14.85
C THR A 187 11.86 -14.00 16.24
N PRO A 188 11.72 -12.73 16.66
CA PRO A 188 12.15 -12.29 17.98
C PRO A 188 11.25 -12.83 19.09
N ASP A 189 11.77 -12.84 20.31
CA ASP A 189 11.01 -13.16 21.51
C ASP A 189 10.15 -11.97 21.97
N GLY A 190 9.13 -12.25 22.78
CA GLY A 190 8.28 -11.24 23.41
C GLY A 190 7.16 -10.73 22.52
N SER A 191 6.82 -9.46 22.65
CA SER A 191 5.66 -8.84 21.97
C SER A 191 5.71 -8.90 20.45
N PRO A 192 6.86 -8.80 19.75
CA PRO A 192 6.92 -8.92 18.30
C PRO A 192 6.98 -10.37 17.80
N CYS A 193 6.97 -11.37 18.67
CA CYS A 193 7.01 -12.78 18.29
C CYS A 193 5.87 -13.14 17.33
N GLY A 194 6.20 -13.74 16.18
CA GLY A 194 5.26 -14.09 15.12
C GLY A 194 4.76 -12.90 14.27
N LEU A 195 5.06 -11.67 14.67
CA LEU A 195 4.71 -10.47 13.89
C LEU A 195 5.88 -9.96 13.04
N LEU A 196 7.10 -10.10 13.53
CA LEU A 196 8.31 -9.84 12.77
C LEU A 196 8.87 -11.17 12.28
N ASN A 197 8.85 -11.38 10.99
CA ASN A 197 9.31 -12.59 10.33
C ASN A 197 10.44 -12.24 9.34
N HIS A 198 11.10 -13.26 8.82
CA HIS A 198 12.19 -13.09 7.85
C HIS A 198 11.94 -13.97 6.64
N PHE A 199 12.25 -13.45 5.46
CA PHE A 199 12.15 -14.22 4.22
C PHE A 199 13.11 -15.38 4.20
N SER A 200 12.67 -16.52 3.68
CA SER A 200 13.52 -17.68 3.43
C SER A 200 14.59 -17.33 2.39
N HIS A 201 15.65 -18.17 2.31
CA HIS A 201 16.79 -17.89 1.44
C HIS A 201 16.41 -17.70 -0.03
N THR A 202 15.52 -18.53 -0.55
CA THR A 202 15.10 -18.53 -1.95
C THR A 202 13.88 -17.66 -2.24
N CYS A 203 13.26 -17.07 -1.22
CA CYS A 203 12.13 -16.19 -1.39
C CYS A 203 12.51 -14.92 -2.16
N GLN A 204 11.73 -14.59 -3.17
CA GLN A 204 11.89 -13.40 -4.00
C GLN A 204 10.60 -12.58 -3.95
N LEU A 205 10.75 -11.26 -3.85
CA LEU A 205 9.65 -10.31 -3.97
C LEU A 205 9.55 -9.85 -5.43
N THR A 206 8.38 -10.00 -6.02
CA THR A 206 8.12 -9.51 -7.37
C THR A 206 7.55 -8.10 -7.30
N THR A 207 8.10 -7.19 -8.08
CA THR A 207 7.68 -5.78 -8.17
C THR A 207 7.09 -5.43 -9.53
N ARG A 208 6.96 -6.40 -10.42
CA ARG A 208 6.42 -6.23 -11.77
C ARG A 208 5.31 -7.24 -11.99
N ASP A 209 4.29 -6.82 -12.72
CA ASP A 209 3.27 -7.72 -13.21
C ASP A 209 3.92 -8.75 -14.15
N LEU A 210 3.57 -9.99 -13.93
CA LEU A 210 4.00 -11.09 -14.80
C LEU A 210 3.00 -11.23 -15.93
N ASP A 211 3.48 -11.52 -17.14
CA ASP A 211 2.60 -11.88 -18.24
C ASP A 211 1.96 -13.25 -17.97
N VAL A 212 0.68 -13.21 -17.63
CA VAL A 212 -0.13 -14.39 -17.31
C VAL A 212 -1.00 -14.85 -18.48
N ALA A 213 -0.94 -14.20 -19.64
CA ALA A 213 -1.79 -14.48 -20.79
C ALA A 213 -1.68 -15.93 -21.30
N HIS A 214 -0.50 -16.54 -21.15
CA HIS A 214 -0.24 -17.93 -21.56
C HIS A 214 -0.77 -18.99 -20.56
N ILE A 215 -1.08 -18.61 -19.31
CA ILE A 215 -1.46 -19.57 -18.25
C ILE A 215 -2.74 -20.35 -18.58
N PRO A 216 -3.84 -19.73 -19.08
CA PRO A 216 -5.03 -20.49 -19.43
C PRO A 216 -4.79 -21.58 -20.47
N ALA A 217 -3.99 -21.28 -21.51
CA ALA A 217 -3.65 -22.24 -22.54
C ALA A 217 -2.77 -23.38 -21.98
N LEU A 218 -1.83 -23.07 -21.11
CA LEU A 218 -0.99 -24.05 -20.43
C LEU A 218 -1.85 -24.97 -19.54
N LEU A 219 -2.74 -24.43 -18.72
CA LEU A 219 -3.62 -25.21 -17.84
C LEU A 219 -4.53 -26.14 -18.65
N THR A 220 -5.11 -25.66 -19.75
CA THR A 220 -5.89 -26.49 -20.66
C THR A 220 -5.06 -27.63 -21.26
N SER A 221 -3.80 -27.37 -21.65
CA SER A 221 -2.90 -28.39 -22.15
C SER A 221 -2.54 -29.46 -21.08
N LEU A 222 -2.60 -29.10 -19.81
CA LEU A 222 -2.36 -29.98 -18.66
C LEU A 222 -3.64 -30.70 -18.21
N GLY A 223 -4.77 -30.56 -18.89
CA GLY A 223 -6.00 -31.31 -18.65
C GLY A 223 -7.06 -30.56 -17.84
N MET A 224 -6.91 -29.25 -17.66
CA MET A 224 -7.95 -28.42 -17.09
C MET A 224 -9.06 -28.19 -18.13
N THR A 225 -10.32 -28.50 -17.77
CA THR A 225 -11.52 -28.31 -18.63
C THR A 225 -12.32 -27.11 -18.19
#